data_6fcc9156b270376dd3d85b63ba8c7542
#
_entry.id   6fcc9156b270376dd3d85b63ba8c7542
#
_cell.length_a   1.000
_cell.length_b   1.000
_cell.length_c   1.000
_cell.angle_alpha   90.00
_cell.angle_beta   90.00
_cell.angle_gamma   90.00
#
_symmetry.space_group_name_H-M   'P 1'
#
loop_
_entity.id
_entity.type
_entity.pdbx_description
1 polymer ?
#
loop_
_entity_poly.entity_id
_entity_poly.type
_entity_poly.pdbx_seq_one_letter_code
_entity_poly.pdbx_strand_id
1 'polypeptide(L)'
;MAEAAPTKLAGPNMLLVSAVALIDRDGRVLLKLRPEGKAMAGLWEFPGGKIEPGETPETALIRELGEELGIDTAASCLAPLTFASHSYGSSDNRAAFHLLMMLYVCRRWQGRPQPIEGGALKWVRPQQLRDYPMPEADIPLVAALQDLL
;
A
#
# COMPACT_ATOMS: atom_id res chain seq x y z
N MET A 1 14.35 34.06 9.70
CA MET A 1 14.52 33.11 10.79
C MET A 1 15.11 31.82 10.24
N ALA A 2 16.27 31.46 10.71
CA ALA A 2 16.89 30.24 10.23
C ALA A 2 16.09 29.04 10.72
N GLU A 3 15.75 28.16 9.83
CA GLU A 3 15.09 26.92 10.17
C GLU A 3 16.09 26.02 10.90
N ALA A 4 15.70 25.54 12.08
CA ALA A 4 16.55 24.62 12.83
C ALA A 4 16.74 23.33 12.03
N ALA A 5 17.95 22.78 12.02
CA ALA A 5 18.17 21.46 11.43
C ALA A 5 17.25 20.45 12.11
N PRO A 6 16.64 19.53 11.34
CA PRO A 6 15.77 18.52 11.93
C PRO A 6 16.52 17.75 12.98
N THR A 7 15.95 17.68 14.19
CA THR A 7 16.51 16.86 15.26
C THR A 7 16.32 15.40 14.89
N LYS A 8 17.37 14.63 14.95
CA LYS A 8 17.29 13.19 14.73
C LYS A 8 16.47 12.60 15.89
N LEU A 9 15.27 12.14 15.59
CA LEU A 9 14.40 11.54 16.59
C LEU A 9 14.99 10.20 17.04
N ALA A 10 15.10 10.03 18.34
CA ALA A 10 15.37 8.71 18.91
C ALA A 10 14.08 7.89 18.79
N GLY A 11 14.15 6.76 18.11
CA GLY A 11 12.98 5.92 17.91
C GLY A 11 13.21 4.88 16.83
N PRO A 12 12.17 4.13 16.50
CA PRO A 12 12.30 3.07 15.50
C PRO A 12 12.56 3.66 14.11
N ASN A 13 13.23 2.87 13.28
CA ASN A 13 13.36 3.20 11.86
C ASN A 13 11.97 3.24 11.25
N MET A 14 11.58 4.40 10.75
CA MET A 14 10.29 4.57 10.09
C MET A 14 10.39 4.20 8.62
N LEU A 15 9.51 3.33 8.18
CA LEU A 15 9.33 3.02 6.78
C LEU A 15 8.00 3.60 6.31
N LEU A 16 8.07 4.54 5.36
CA LEU A 16 6.89 5.18 4.80
C LEU A 16 6.47 4.46 3.52
N VAL A 17 5.23 4.03 3.49
CA VAL A 17 4.65 3.30 2.35
C VAL A 17 3.34 3.97 1.96
N SER A 18 3.10 4.12 0.68
CA SER A 18 1.80 4.50 0.15
C SER A 18 1.17 3.32 -0.57
N ALA A 19 -0.12 3.11 -0.34
CA ALA A 19 -0.88 2.02 -0.92
C ALA A 19 -2.23 2.53 -1.40
N VAL A 20 -2.91 1.74 -2.22
CA VAL A 20 -4.17 2.16 -2.81
C VAL A 20 -5.20 1.03 -2.81
N ALA A 21 -6.44 1.39 -2.51
CA ALA A 21 -7.59 0.58 -2.81
C ALA A 21 -8.14 1.04 -4.17
N LEU A 22 -7.83 0.30 -5.23
CA LEU A 22 -8.46 0.51 -6.53
C LEU A 22 -9.87 -0.06 -6.45
N ILE A 23 -10.86 0.75 -6.76
CA ILE A 23 -12.26 0.36 -6.66
C ILE A 23 -12.87 0.40 -8.06
N ASP A 24 -13.39 -0.75 -8.52
CA ASP A 24 -14.01 -0.86 -9.84
C ASP A 24 -15.46 -0.38 -9.82
N ARG A 25 -16.12 -0.46 -10.98
CA ARG A 25 -17.52 -0.02 -11.13
C ARG A 25 -18.50 -0.79 -10.27
N ASP A 26 -18.16 -2.03 -9.93
CA ASP A 26 -19.00 -2.89 -9.10
C ASP A 26 -18.69 -2.75 -7.61
N GLY A 27 -17.79 -1.84 -7.24
CA GLY A 27 -17.40 -1.61 -5.86
C GLY A 27 -16.43 -2.64 -5.31
N ARG A 28 -15.79 -3.42 -6.19
CA ARG A 28 -14.78 -4.41 -5.78
C ARG A 28 -13.42 -3.74 -5.65
N VAL A 29 -12.63 -4.25 -4.72
CA VAL A 29 -11.30 -3.76 -4.39
C VAL A 29 -10.25 -4.71 -4.93
N LEU A 30 -9.19 -4.17 -5.54
CA LEU A 30 -8.11 -4.99 -6.06
C LEU A 30 -7.12 -5.37 -4.96
N LEU A 31 -6.89 -6.67 -4.82
CA LEU A 31 -5.83 -7.21 -3.98
C LEU A 31 -4.76 -7.87 -4.85
N LYS A 32 -3.52 -7.80 -4.38
CA LYS A 32 -2.37 -8.38 -5.05
C LYS A 32 -1.77 -9.46 -4.16
N LEU A 33 -1.55 -10.65 -4.72
CA LEU A 33 -0.86 -11.74 -4.03
C LEU A 33 0.65 -11.56 -4.18
N ARG A 34 1.36 -11.57 -3.06
CA ARG A 34 2.82 -11.54 -3.08
C ARG A 34 3.36 -12.84 -3.65
N PRO A 35 4.26 -12.75 -4.66
CA PRO A 35 4.76 -13.96 -5.31
C PRO A 35 5.65 -14.79 -4.39
N GLU A 36 5.78 -16.09 -4.73
CA GLU A 36 6.73 -16.97 -4.07
C GLU A 36 8.16 -16.44 -4.21
N GLY A 37 8.99 -16.73 -3.21
CA GLY A 37 10.38 -16.27 -3.18
C GLY A 37 10.57 -14.87 -2.63
N LYS A 38 9.50 -14.13 -2.38
CA LYS A 38 9.54 -12.82 -1.74
C LYS A 38 9.10 -12.90 -0.29
N ALA A 39 9.50 -11.91 0.52
CA ALA A 39 9.04 -11.80 1.89
C ALA A 39 7.51 -11.77 1.92
N MET A 40 6.91 -12.44 2.91
CA MET A 40 5.45 -12.53 3.09
C MET A 40 4.73 -13.13 1.88
N ALA A 41 5.37 -14.08 1.19
CA ALA A 41 4.76 -14.80 0.08
C ALA A 41 3.47 -15.49 0.52
N GLY A 42 2.48 -15.49 -0.37
CA GLY A 42 1.17 -16.09 -0.10
C GLY A 42 0.21 -15.17 0.63
N LEU A 43 0.62 -13.96 1.02
CA LEU A 43 -0.25 -12.95 1.61
C LEU A 43 -0.76 -12.00 0.52
N TRP A 44 -1.99 -11.56 0.70
CA TRP A 44 -2.63 -10.58 -0.16
C TRP A 44 -2.44 -9.18 0.41
N GLU A 45 -2.25 -8.20 -0.46
CA GLU A 45 -2.02 -6.83 -0.03
C GLU A 45 -2.64 -5.83 -0.98
N PHE A 46 -2.78 -4.59 -0.51
CA PHE A 46 -3.13 -3.48 -1.38
C PHE A 46 -1.89 -3.11 -2.21
N PRO A 47 -2.06 -2.80 -3.51
CA PRO A 47 -0.94 -2.35 -4.33
C PRO A 47 -0.31 -1.08 -3.76
N GLY A 48 0.99 -0.95 -3.91
CA GLY A 48 1.74 0.20 -3.44
C GLY A 48 3.18 -0.15 -3.13
N GLY A 49 3.87 0.74 -2.46
CA GLY A 49 5.26 0.52 -2.10
C GLY A 49 5.88 1.67 -1.33
N LYS A 50 7.19 1.57 -1.16
CA LYS A 50 7.97 2.53 -0.39
C LYS A 50 7.99 3.89 -1.07
N ILE A 51 7.92 4.94 -0.24
CA ILE A 51 8.14 6.32 -0.69
C ILE A 51 9.65 6.54 -0.70
N GLU A 52 10.20 6.85 -1.86
CA GLU A 52 11.62 7.08 -2.01
C GLU A 52 11.99 8.55 -1.76
N PRO A 53 13.28 8.84 -1.45
CA PRO A 53 13.70 10.22 -1.25
C PRO A 53 13.29 11.13 -2.42
N GLY A 54 12.75 12.29 -2.08
CA GLY A 54 12.29 13.26 -3.08
C GLY A 54 10.90 13.02 -3.64
N GLU A 55 10.25 11.92 -3.27
CA GLU A 55 8.88 11.64 -3.71
C GLU A 55 7.87 12.09 -2.67
N THR A 56 6.71 12.57 -3.15
CA THR A 56 5.52 12.66 -2.32
C THR A 56 4.87 11.28 -2.23
N PRO A 57 3.98 11.03 -1.26
CA PRO A 57 3.26 9.76 -1.22
C PRO A 57 2.51 9.45 -2.52
N GLU A 58 1.90 10.47 -3.14
CA GLU A 58 1.15 10.30 -4.39
C GLU A 58 2.06 9.97 -5.56
N THR A 59 3.20 10.65 -5.66
CA THR A 59 4.18 10.37 -6.72
C THR A 59 4.73 8.95 -6.61
N ALA A 60 5.05 8.52 -5.38
CA ALA A 60 5.52 7.15 -5.13
C ALA A 60 4.46 6.13 -5.53
N LEU A 61 3.20 6.39 -5.17
CA LEU A 61 2.11 5.47 -5.48
C LEU A 61 1.88 5.36 -6.99
N ILE A 62 1.89 6.47 -7.71
CA ILE A 62 1.74 6.45 -9.17
C ILE A 62 2.87 5.66 -9.82
N ARG A 63 4.10 5.85 -9.36
CA ARG A 63 5.25 5.09 -9.85
C ARG A 63 5.08 3.60 -9.59
N GLU A 64 4.71 3.22 -8.37
CA GLU A 64 4.52 1.82 -7.99
C GLU A 64 3.40 1.15 -8.79
N LEU A 65 2.31 1.87 -9.04
CA LEU A 65 1.20 1.33 -9.85
C LEU A 65 1.65 1.06 -11.29
N GLY A 66 2.50 1.90 -11.85
CA GLY A 66 3.10 1.65 -13.16
C GLY A 66 3.99 0.42 -13.17
N GLU A 67 4.86 0.29 -12.16
CA GLU A 67 5.79 -0.84 -12.06
C GLU A 67 5.09 -2.16 -11.77
N GLU A 68 4.17 -2.16 -10.83
CA GLU A 68 3.51 -3.39 -10.36
C GLU A 68 2.36 -3.84 -11.25
N LEU A 69 1.55 -2.90 -11.74
CA LEU A 69 0.28 -3.19 -12.40
C LEU A 69 0.19 -2.70 -13.85
N GLY A 70 1.11 -1.88 -14.30
CA GLY A 70 1.07 -1.31 -15.64
C GLY A 70 -0.04 -0.31 -15.87
N ILE A 71 -0.51 0.34 -14.82
CA ILE A 71 -1.55 1.37 -14.91
C ILE A 71 -1.00 2.74 -14.57
N ASP A 72 -1.71 3.78 -15.01
CA ASP A 72 -1.38 5.16 -14.71
C ASP A 72 -2.60 5.88 -14.12
N THR A 73 -2.34 6.85 -13.27
CA THR A 73 -3.37 7.70 -12.69
C THR A 73 -2.77 9.07 -12.33
N ALA A 74 -3.63 9.99 -11.97
CA ALA A 74 -3.21 11.33 -11.55
C ALA A 74 -3.34 11.47 -10.03
N ALA A 75 -2.50 12.33 -9.46
CA ALA A 75 -2.57 12.63 -8.02
C ALA A 75 -3.95 13.11 -7.60
N SER A 76 -4.66 13.84 -8.46
CA SER A 76 -6.03 14.30 -8.20
C SER A 76 -7.05 13.18 -8.11
N CYS A 77 -6.71 11.98 -8.58
CA CYS A 77 -7.57 10.80 -8.48
C CYS A 77 -7.30 9.96 -7.23
N LEU A 78 -6.31 10.33 -6.43
CA LEU A 78 -5.93 9.63 -5.21
C LEU A 78 -6.53 10.35 -4.01
N ALA A 79 -7.57 9.78 -3.43
CA ALA A 79 -8.22 10.34 -2.25
C ALA A 79 -7.66 9.69 -0.98
N PRO A 80 -7.05 10.46 -0.07
CA PRO A 80 -6.56 9.88 1.19
C PRO A 80 -7.72 9.32 2.00
N LEU A 81 -7.57 8.10 2.51
CA LEU A 81 -8.58 7.48 3.35
C LEU A 81 -8.13 7.36 4.79
N THR A 82 -7.03 6.67 5.03
CA THR A 82 -6.57 6.35 6.37
C THR A 82 -5.09 5.96 6.34
N PHE A 83 -4.56 5.61 7.49
CA PHE A 83 -3.21 5.06 7.59
C PHE A 83 -3.19 3.91 8.58
N ALA A 84 -2.19 3.05 8.45
CA ALA A 84 -1.89 2.00 9.42
C ALA A 84 -0.49 2.22 9.96
N SER A 85 -0.31 1.92 11.25
CA SER A 85 0.94 2.07 11.95
C SER A 85 1.25 0.76 12.66
N HIS A 86 2.35 0.11 12.28
CA HIS A 86 2.66 -1.22 12.79
C HIS A 86 4.16 -1.42 12.93
N SER A 87 4.57 -2.01 14.05
CA SER A 87 5.97 -2.34 14.30
C SER A 87 6.24 -3.80 13.92
N TYR A 88 7.24 -4.00 13.07
CA TYR A 88 7.74 -5.34 12.76
C TYR A 88 9.06 -5.57 13.49
N GLY A 89 9.16 -6.71 14.16
CA GLY A 89 10.38 -7.10 14.86
C GLY A 89 11.51 -7.45 13.92
N SER A 90 12.74 -7.59 14.46
CA SER A 90 13.86 -8.05 13.69
C SER A 90 13.68 -9.49 13.24
N SER A 91 14.19 -9.81 12.06
CA SER A 91 14.25 -11.15 11.51
C SER A 91 15.65 -11.43 11.02
N ASP A 92 15.94 -12.66 10.56
CA ASP A 92 17.27 -13.11 10.21
C ASP A 92 18.04 -12.17 9.26
N ASN A 93 17.32 -11.50 8.35
CA ASN A 93 17.93 -10.65 7.34
C ASN A 93 17.47 -9.19 7.42
N ARG A 94 16.82 -8.81 8.51
CA ARG A 94 16.24 -7.47 8.60
C ARG A 94 16.18 -6.97 10.03
N ALA A 95 16.57 -5.71 10.22
CA ALA A 95 16.40 -5.00 11.49
C ALA A 95 14.91 -4.70 11.73
N ALA A 96 14.55 -4.53 13.00
CA ALA A 96 13.22 -4.07 13.37
C ALA A 96 12.91 -2.71 12.74
N PHE A 97 11.67 -2.49 12.35
CA PHE A 97 11.24 -1.22 11.77
C PHE A 97 9.78 -0.94 12.13
N HIS A 98 9.42 0.32 12.01
CA HIS A 98 8.04 0.74 12.17
C HIS A 98 7.47 1.17 10.82
N LEU A 99 6.39 0.53 10.40
CA LEU A 99 5.73 0.83 9.13
C LEU A 99 4.63 1.86 9.36
N LEU A 100 4.66 2.91 8.56
CA LEU A 100 3.53 3.83 8.42
C LEU A 100 3.04 3.74 6.98
N MET A 101 1.87 3.14 6.81
CA MET A 101 1.26 2.92 5.49
C MET A 101 0.07 3.84 5.31
N MET A 102 0.12 4.69 4.30
CA MET A 102 -0.96 5.59 3.93
C MET A 102 -1.80 4.94 2.84
N LEU A 103 -3.10 4.79 3.09
CA LEU A 103 -4.02 4.19 2.12
C LEU A 103 -4.84 5.27 1.43
N TYR A 104 -4.77 5.24 0.12
CA TYR A 104 -5.60 6.06 -0.78
C TYR A 104 -6.69 5.21 -1.40
N VAL A 105 -7.74 5.87 -1.86
CA VAL A 105 -8.79 5.27 -2.67
C VAL A 105 -8.70 5.86 -4.07
N CYS A 106 -8.80 5.03 -5.09
CA CYS A 106 -8.75 5.46 -6.48
C CYS A 106 -9.81 4.73 -7.31
N ARG A 107 -10.64 5.49 -8.01
CA ARG A 107 -11.68 4.95 -8.88
C ARG A 107 -11.45 5.25 -10.36
N ARG A 108 -10.38 5.98 -10.70
CA ARG A 108 -10.05 6.37 -12.07
C ARG A 108 -8.58 6.15 -12.36
N TRP A 109 -8.33 5.33 -13.36
CA TRP A 109 -6.98 5.07 -13.85
C TRP A 109 -7.02 4.71 -15.32
N GLN A 110 -5.87 4.73 -15.98
CA GLN A 110 -5.70 4.30 -17.35
C GLN A 110 -4.99 2.96 -17.40
N GLY A 111 -5.44 2.08 -18.27
CA GLY A 111 -4.85 0.77 -18.42
C GLY A 111 -5.63 -0.29 -17.66
N ARG A 112 -5.24 -1.53 -17.89
CA ARG A 112 -5.82 -2.70 -17.22
C ARG A 112 -4.80 -3.28 -16.26
N PRO A 113 -5.11 -3.37 -14.97
CA PRO A 113 -4.16 -3.93 -14.00
C PRO A 113 -3.73 -5.34 -14.38
N GLN A 114 -2.43 -5.58 -14.35
CA GLN A 114 -1.82 -6.88 -14.62
C GLN A 114 -0.72 -7.15 -13.58
N PRO A 115 -0.48 -8.42 -13.22
CA PRO A 115 0.55 -8.75 -12.23
C PRO A 115 1.93 -8.77 -12.89
N ILE A 116 2.47 -7.60 -13.21
CA ILE A 116 3.72 -7.46 -13.97
C ILE A 116 4.91 -8.08 -13.24
N GLU A 117 4.95 -7.94 -11.92
CA GLU A 117 6.04 -8.46 -11.08
C GLU A 117 5.79 -9.88 -10.58
N GLY A 118 4.79 -10.57 -11.11
CA GLY A 118 4.41 -11.90 -10.68
C GLY A 118 3.32 -11.89 -9.61
N GLY A 119 3.01 -13.07 -9.07
CA GLY A 119 1.89 -13.22 -8.15
C GLY A 119 0.56 -13.29 -8.89
N ALA A 120 -0.48 -12.78 -8.27
CA ALA A 120 -1.83 -12.78 -8.84
C ALA A 120 -2.58 -11.53 -8.40
N LEU A 121 -3.63 -11.20 -9.14
CA LEU A 121 -4.54 -10.12 -8.79
C LEU A 121 -5.94 -10.68 -8.59
N LYS A 122 -6.70 -10.06 -7.70
CA LYS A 122 -8.09 -10.44 -7.50
C LYS A 122 -8.95 -9.25 -7.12
N TRP A 123 -10.08 -9.11 -7.78
CA TRP A 123 -11.10 -8.13 -7.43
C TRP A 123 -12.01 -8.74 -6.37
N VAL A 124 -12.09 -8.10 -5.20
CA VAL A 124 -12.73 -8.65 -4.01
C VAL A 124 -13.80 -7.69 -3.52
N ARG A 125 -14.97 -8.25 -3.19
CA ARG A 125 -16.03 -7.46 -2.57
C ARG A 125 -15.59 -7.01 -1.17
N PRO A 126 -15.93 -5.79 -0.76
CA PRO A 126 -15.50 -5.28 0.56
C PRO A 126 -15.81 -6.21 1.71
N GLN A 127 -16.98 -6.87 1.69
CA GLN A 127 -17.41 -7.78 2.74
C GLN A 127 -16.53 -9.03 2.84
N GLN A 128 -15.81 -9.37 1.77
CA GLN A 128 -14.98 -10.57 1.68
C GLN A 128 -13.49 -10.29 1.88
N LEU A 129 -13.10 -9.04 2.12
CA LEU A 129 -11.69 -8.69 2.31
C LEU A 129 -11.05 -9.45 3.46
N ARG A 130 -11.80 -9.72 4.53
CA ARG A 130 -11.29 -10.46 5.69
C ARG A 130 -11.04 -11.93 5.43
N ASP A 131 -11.52 -12.47 4.32
CA ASP A 131 -11.28 -13.86 3.94
C ASP A 131 -9.89 -14.08 3.35
N TYR A 132 -9.17 -13.01 3.08
CA TYR A 132 -7.84 -13.03 2.46
C TYR A 132 -6.77 -12.79 3.52
N PRO A 133 -5.78 -13.69 3.65
CA PRO A 133 -4.68 -13.46 4.59
C PRO A 133 -3.83 -12.29 4.13
N MET A 134 -3.56 -11.36 5.04
CA MET A 134 -2.83 -10.12 4.76
C MET A 134 -1.69 -9.91 5.75
N PRO A 135 -0.65 -9.13 5.37
CA PRO A 135 0.31 -8.64 6.35
C PRO A 135 -0.42 -7.89 7.46
N GLU A 136 0.14 -7.92 8.66
CA GLU A 136 -0.53 -7.35 9.84
C GLU A 136 -0.87 -5.86 9.66
N ALA A 137 -0.02 -5.09 8.97
CA ALA A 137 -0.26 -3.67 8.74
C ALA A 137 -1.48 -3.40 7.86
N ASP A 138 -1.82 -4.32 6.95
CA ASP A 138 -2.95 -4.16 6.04
C ASP A 138 -4.30 -4.44 6.72
N ILE A 139 -4.31 -5.24 7.78
CA ILE A 139 -5.55 -5.66 8.42
C ILE A 139 -6.41 -4.49 8.92
N PRO A 140 -5.87 -3.48 9.63
CA PRO A 140 -6.69 -2.35 10.06
C PRO A 140 -7.29 -1.54 8.92
N LEU A 141 -6.67 -1.55 7.74
CA LEU A 141 -7.16 -0.82 6.59
C LEU A 141 -8.48 -1.37 6.05
N VAL A 142 -8.68 -2.67 6.25
CA VAL A 142 -9.91 -3.36 5.80
C VAL A 142 -11.14 -2.78 6.50
N ALA A 143 -11.07 -2.52 7.80
CA ALA A 143 -12.19 -1.95 8.55
C ALA A 143 -12.58 -0.56 7.99
N ALA A 144 -11.60 0.28 7.70
CA ALA A 144 -11.84 1.60 7.14
C ALA A 144 -12.50 1.51 5.76
N LEU A 145 -12.07 0.55 4.92
CA LEU A 145 -12.69 0.34 3.61
C LEU A 145 -14.12 -0.18 3.73
N GLN A 146 -14.38 -1.09 4.65
CA GLN A 146 -15.74 -1.62 4.86
C GLN A 146 -16.70 -0.54 5.33
N ASP A 147 -16.22 0.41 6.13
CA ASP A 147 -17.05 1.54 6.56
C ASP A 147 -17.30 2.54 5.44
N LEU A 148 -16.37 2.69 4.50
CA LEU A 148 -16.51 3.59 3.37
C LEU A 148 -17.43 3.01 2.29
N LEU A 149 -17.35 1.74 2.03
CA LEU A 149 -18.02 1.03 0.92
C LEU A 149 -19.29 0.23 1.36
#